data_9fd7d2128f27a781d6fc529813bacff2
#
_entry.id   9fd7d2128f27a781d6fc529813bacff2
#
_cell.length_a   1.000
_cell.length_b   1.000
_cell.length_c   1.000
_cell.angle_alpha   90.00
_cell.angle_beta   90.00
_cell.angle_gamma   90.00
#
_symmetry.space_group_name_H-M   'P 1'
#
loop_
_entity.id
_entity.type
_entity.pdbx_description
1 polymer ?
#
loop_
_entity_poly.entity_id
_entity_poly.type
_entity_poly.pdbx_seq_one_letter_code
_entity_poly.pdbx_strand_id
1 'polypeptide(L)'
;MLTIQALHKQFQQQEVLQGIDLHVQDGEIVALLGPSGSGKSTLLQCVGGILPPTSGEIFIDDTLINGESGHISYMPQHHCLLPWRTVLQNVLLAQELSGTINKEEAAEWIERIGLGDYLHAYPHEISGGMKQRISFLRALLSPQSLLCLDEPFSALDEITRHKMHIWLLDMWKKRQKSILFITHQIDEALFLANRIYVLSDRPAIIKAEIQVPFPKERTKELLETEEFFQARTQLLNLLME
;
A
#
# COMPACT_ATOMS: atom_id res chain seq x y z
N MET A 1 4.21 -15.78 -1.76
CA MET A 1 4.66 -14.40 -1.41
C MET A 1 4.34 -14.05 0.05
N LEU A 2 3.26 -13.35 0.40
CA LEU A 2 2.88 -13.10 1.81
C LEU A 2 1.78 -14.07 2.25
N THR A 3 1.93 -14.67 3.42
CA THR A 3 0.89 -15.49 4.08
C THR A 3 0.78 -15.08 5.54
N ILE A 4 -0.42 -14.79 5.98
CA ILE A 4 -0.76 -14.47 7.37
C ILE A 4 -1.71 -15.55 7.86
N GLN A 5 -1.43 -16.16 9.02
CA GLN A 5 -2.21 -17.25 9.59
C GLN A 5 -2.61 -16.93 11.02
N ALA A 6 -3.93 -16.95 11.27
CA ALA A 6 -4.57 -16.74 12.57
C ALA A 6 -3.93 -15.58 13.36
N LEU A 7 -3.70 -14.44 12.71
CA LEU A 7 -3.00 -13.30 13.33
C LEU A 7 -3.90 -12.59 14.33
N HIS A 8 -3.41 -12.46 15.55
CA HIS A 8 -4.03 -11.68 16.62
C HIS A 8 -3.12 -10.53 17.04
N LYS A 9 -3.72 -9.38 17.33
CA LYS A 9 -3.02 -8.25 17.96
C LYS A 9 -3.87 -7.62 19.03
N GLN A 10 -3.31 -7.57 20.22
CA GLN A 10 -3.90 -6.97 21.39
C GLN A 10 -2.98 -5.87 21.94
N PHE A 11 -3.55 -4.75 22.38
CA PHE A 11 -2.88 -3.71 23.15
C PHE A 11 -3.51 -3.65 24.55
N GLN A 12 -2.73 -3.97 25.57
CA GLN A 12 -3.22 -4.13 26.94
C GLN A 12 -4.40 -5.12 27.00
N GLN A 13 -5.62 -4.65 27.23
CA GLN A 13 -6.85 -5.47 27.26
C GLN A 13 -7.73 -5.35 26.02
N GLN A 14 -7.32 -4.52 25.04
CA GLN A 14 -8.11 -4.27 23.84
C GLN A 14 -7.58 -5.12 22.67
N GLU A 15 -8.36 -6.06 22.22
CA GLU A 15 -8.10 -6.80 20.98
C GLU A 15 -8.40 -5.91 19.77
N VAL A 16 -7.45 -5.84 18.84
CA VAL A 16 -7.54 -5.01 17.61
C VAL A 16 -7.68 -5.88 16.39
N LEU A 17 -6.91 -6.98 16.32
CA LEU A 17 -6.98 -7.97 15.24
C LEU A 17 -7.30 -9.33 15.85
N GLN A 18 -8.26 -10.04 15.27
CA GLN A 18 -8.75 -11.32 15.78
C GLN A 18 -8.77 -12.38 14.66
N GLY A 19 -7.76 -13.26 14.66
CA GLY A 19 -7.71 -14.39 13.73
C GLY A 19 -7.70 -13.96 12.26
N ILE A 20 -6.80 -13.05 11.88
CA ILE A 20 -6.68 -12.61 10.49
C ILE A 20 -5.93 -13.67 9.68
N ASP A 21 -6.58 -14.17 8.64
CA ASP A 21 -6.00 -15.01 7.60
C ASP A 21 -5.98 -14.22 6.28
N LEU A 22 -4.80 -13.98 5.71
CA LEU A 22 -4.65 -13.18 4.49
C LEU A 22 -3.49 -13.73 3.64
N HIS A 23 -3.67 -13.72 2.34
CA HIS A 23 -2.64 -14.15 1.40
C HIS A 23 -2.48 -13.14 0.25
N VAL A 24 -1.22 -12.88 -0.14
CA VAL A 24 -0.87 -12.11 -1.34
C VAL A 24 0.02 -12.98 -2.22
N GLN A 25 -0.38 -13.21 -3.46
CA GLN A 25 0.40 -13.96 -4.43
C GLN A 25 1.55 -13.12 -5.01
N ASP A 26 2.52 -13.79 -5.66
CA ASP A 26 3.56 -13.07 -6.39
C ASP A 26 2.96 -12.21 -7.50
N GLY A 27 3.40 -10.95 -7.56
CA GLY A 27 2.92 -9.99 -8.53
C GLY A 27 1.43 -9.67 -8.42
N GLU A 28 0.79 -9.89 -7.28
CA GLU A 28 -0.61 -9.55 -7.04
C GLU A 28 -0.73 -8.17 -6.36
N ILE A 29 -1.77 -7.42 -6.73
CA ILE A 29 -2.21 -6.22 -6.01
C ILE A 29 -3.41 -6.59 -5.17
N VAL A 30 -3.30 -6.48 -3.85
CA VAL A 30 -4.35 -6.75 -2.87
C VAL A 30 -4.72 -5.48 -2.13
N ALA A 31 -6.00 -5.17 -2.04
CA ALA A 31 -6.51 -4.06 -1.24
C ALA A 31 -7.05 -4.56 0.10
N LEU A 32 -6.82 -3.78 1.14
CA LEU A 32 -7.41 -3.95 2.46
C LEU A 32 -8.40 -2.81 2.70
N LEU A 33 -9.69 -3.14 2.69
CA LEU A 33 -10.79 -2.19 2.83
C LEU A 33 -11.49 -2.42 4.18
N GLY A 34 -12.04 -1.37 4.77
CA GLY A 34 -12.78 -1.47 6.03
C GLY A 34 -12.92 -0.14 6.75
N PRO A 35 -13.69 -0.08 7.86
CA PRO A 35 -13.97 1.15 8.58
C PRO A 35 -12.70 1.83 9.10
N SER A 36 -12.78 3.15 9.31
CA SER A 36 -11.70 3.88 9.98
C SER A 36 -11.51 3.34 11.40
N GLY A 37 -10.26 3.16 11.80
CA GLY A 37 -9.95 2.62 13.13
C GLY A 37 -10.11 1.10 13.28
N SER A 38 -10.48 0.33 12.27
CA SER A 38 -10.65 -1.14 12.36
C SER A 38 -9.36 -1.90 12.70
N GLY A 39 -8.18 -1.36 12.40
CA GLY A 39 -6.91 -2.04 12.67
C GLY A 39 -6.05 -2.30 11.43
N LYS A 40 -6.44 -1.79 10.25
CA LYS A 40 -5.70 -1.97 8.98
C LYS A 40 -4.23 -1.57 9.07
N SER A 41 -3.95 -0.36 9.56
CA SER A 41 -2.57 0.10 9.78
C SER A 41 -1.81 -0.77 10.78
N THR A 42 -2.50 -1.25 11.83
CA THR A 42 -1.91 -2.20 12.80
C THR A 42 -1.49 -3.50 12.12
N LEU A 43 -2.32 -4.01 11.20
CA LEU A 43 -2.00 -5.20 10.40
C LEU A 43 -0.74 -4.97 9.57
N LEU A 44 -0.65 -3.86 8.81
CA LEU A 44 0.54 -3.54 8.03
C LEU A 44 1.79 -3.33 8.91
N GLN A 45 1.64 -2.76 10.09
CA GLN A 45 2.75 -2.62 11.06
C GLN A 45 3.23 -3.98 11.59
N CYS A 46 2.32 -4.94 11.78
CA CYS A 46 2.71 -6.32 12.11
C CYS A 46 3.48 -6.98 10.95
N VAL A 47 3.00 -6.85 9.72
CA VAL A 47 3.67 -7.36 8.51
C VAL A 47 5.05 -6.70 8.33
N GLY A 48 5.17 -5.42 8.67
CA GLY A 48 6.44 -4.68 8.58
C GLY A 48 7.43 -4.93 9.72
N GLY A 49 7.07 -5.77 10.70
CA GLY A 49 7.90 -6.03 11.88
C GLY A 49 8.05 -4.84 12.84
N ILE A 50 7.23 -3.78 12.66
CA ILE A 50 7.22 -2.60 13.55
C ILE A 50 6.53 -2.95 14.87
N LEU A 51 5.46 -3.76 14.80
CA LEU A 51 4.73 -4.28 15.94
C LEU A 51 4.76 -5.81 15.91
N PRO A 52 5.25 -6.49 16.95
CA PRO A 52 5.14 -7.93 17.02
C PRO A 52 3.65 -8.33 17.16
N PRO A 53 3.17 -9.39 16.49
CA PRO A 53 1.85 -9.93 16.75
C PRO A 53 1.73 -10.46 18.17
N THR A 54 0.50 -10.57 18.71
CA THR A 54 0.25 -11.21 20.01
C THR A 54 0.29 -12.73 19.85
N SER A 55 -0.27 -13.24 18.74
CA SER A 55 -0.18 -14.64 18.31
C SER A 55 -0.46 -14.73 16.81
N GLY A 56 -0.28 -15.93 16.23
CA GLY A 56 -0.36 -16.16 14.79
C GLY A 56 0.98 -15.95 14.10
N GLU A 57 1.01 -16.19 12.81
CA GLU A 57 2.24 -16.27 12.03
C GLU A 57 2.17 -15.46 10.76
N ILE A 58 3.28 -14.83 10.39
CA ILE A 58 3.46 -14.04 9.16
C ILE A 58 4.65 -14.62 8.41
N PHE A 59 4.41 -15.04 7.17
CA PHE A 59 5.44 -15.61 6.30
C PHE A 59 5.62 -14.76 5.04
N ILE A 60 6.87 -14.60 4.62
CA ILE A 60 7.24 -14.13 3.28
C ILE A 60 8.10 -15.22 2.65
N ASP A 61 7.67 -15.73 1.48
CA ASP A 61 8.33 -16.81 0.75
C ASP A 61 8.71 -17.98 1.67
N ASP A 62 7.73 -18.47 2.46
CA ASP A 62 7.85 -19.55 3.45
C ASP A 62 8.80 -19.26 4.64
N THR A 63 9.32 -18.05 4.75
CA THR A 63 10.13 -17.61 5.89
C THR A 63 9.25 -16.91 6.91
N LEU A 64 9.27 -17.38 8.17
CA LEU A 64 8.58 -16.73 9.29
C LEU A 64 9.29 -15.43 9.65
N ILE A 65 8.52 -14.30 9.64
CA ILE A 65 9.06 -12.95 9.85
C ILE A 65 8.46 -12.21 11.04
N ASN A 66 7.84 -12.91 11.99
CA ASN A 66 7.18 -12.29 13.14
C ASN A 66 8.10 -11.33 13.92
N GLY A 67 7.77 -10.03 13.91
CA GLY A 67 8.56 -8.99 14.60
C GLY A 67 9.89 -8.66 13.93
N GLU A 68 10.19 -9.18 12.76
CA GLU A 68 11.39 -8.89 11.99
C GLU A 68 11.13 -7.79 10.95
N SER A 69 11.99 -6.77 10.90
CA SER A 69 11.93 -5.68 9.93
C SER A 69 12.88 -5.91 8.74
N GLY A 70 12.62 -5.21 7.61
CA GLY A 70 13.50 -5.27 6.43
C GLY A 70 13.04 -6.20 5.33
N HIS A 71 12.01 -7.02 5.55
CA HIS A 71 11.47 -7.97 4.56
C HIS A 71 10.53 -7.32 3.55
N ILE A 72 9.97 -6.16 3.88
CA ILE A 72 9.02 -5.43 3.03
C ILE A 72 9.45 -4.00 2.80
N SER A 73 8.90 -3.37 1.77
CA SER A 73 8.89 -1.93 1.63
C SER A 73 7.60 -1.38 2.23
N TYR A 74 7.70 -0.50 3.22
CA TYR A 74 6.56 0.05 3.93
C TYR A 74 6.42 1.56 3.72
N MET A 75 5.26 1.98 3.27
CA MET A 75 4.85 3.39 3.22
C MET A 75 3.77 3.63 4.28
N PRO A 76 4.09 4.30 5.39
CA PRO A 76 3.09 4.66 6.40
C PRO A 76 2.20 5.81 5.92
N GLN A 77 1.04 5.97 6.56
CA GLN A 77 0.07 7.04 6.28
C GLN A 77 0.70 8.44 6.36
N HIS A 78 1.60 8.68 7.33
CA HIS A 78 2.41 9.90 7.38
C HIS A 78 3.65 9.75 6.51
N HIS A 79 4.02 10.79 5.77
CA HIS A 79 5.05 10.73 4.71
C HIS A 79 6.44 10.29 5.17
N CYS A 80 6.79 10.48 6.45
CA CYS A 80 8.06 10.08 7.07
C CYS A 80 9.30 10.40 6.21
N LEU A 81 9.29 11.56 5.52
CA LEU A 81 10.47 12.05 4.80
C LEU A 81 11.49 12.58 5.81
N LEU A 82 12.76 12.29 5.57
CA LEU A 82 13.85 12.81 6.39
C LEU A 82 14.05 14.30 6.09
N PRO A 83 13.82 15.23 7.05
CA PRO A 83 13.77 16.67 6.78
C PRO A 83 15.12 17.26 6.38
N TRP A 84 16.23 16.58 6.70
CA TRP A 84 17.60 16.98 6.35
C TRP A 84 18.10 16.38 5.02
N ARG A 85 17.25 15.64 4.29
CA ARG A 85 17.53 15.06 2.98
C ARG A 85 16.70 15.74 1.91
N THR A 86 17.28 15.92 0.74
CA THR A 86 16.56 16.40 -0.44
C THR A 86 15.54 15.37 -0.91
N VAL A 87 14.67 15.75 -1.86
CA VAL A 87 13.72 14.86 -2.53
C VAL A 87 14.43 13.64 -3.11
N LEU A 88 15.47 13.84 -3.93
CA LEU A 88 16.25 12.75 -4.51
C LEU A 88 16.86 11.83 -3.45
N GLN A 89 17.46 12.41 -2.42
CA GLN A 89 18.08 11.65 -1.33
C GLN A 89 17.05 10.86 -0.50
N ASN A 90 15.83 11.39 -0.33
CA ASN A 90 14.72 10.64 0.30
C ASN A 90 14.29 9.45 -0.54
N VAL A 91 14.18 9.61 -1.85
CA VAL A 91 13.80 8.52 -2.77
C VAL A 91 14.85 7.41 -2.79
N LEU A 92 16.13 7.77 -2.76
CA LEU A 92 17.26 6.83 -2.80
C LEU A 92 17.50 6.09 -1.47
N LEU A 93 16.86 6.50 -0.38
CA LEU A 93 17.14 5.98 0.97
C LEU A 93 17.14 4.43 1.06
N ALA A 94 16.16 3.78 0.49
CA ALA A 94 16.05 2.32 0.53
C ALA A 94 17.15 1.64 -0.32
N GLN A 95 17.52 2.25 -1.45
CA GLN A 95 18.59 1.78 -2.31
C GLN A 95 19.97 1.98 -1.66
N GLU A 96 20.18 3.08 -0.92
CA GLU A 96 21.39 3.30 -0.14
C GLU A 96 21.61 2.19 0.90
N LEU A 97 20.55 1.82 1.62
CA LEU A 97 20.60 0.77 2.64
C LEU A 97 20.90 -0.62 2.07
N SER A 98 20.48 -0.89 0.83
CA SER A 98 20.72 -2.17 0.12
C SER A 98 22.00 -2.15 -0.74
N GLY A 99 22.66 -1.02 -0.89
CA GLY A 99 23.84 -0.88 -1.76
C GLY A 99 23.54 -0.90 -3.26
N THR A 100 22.29 -0.66 -3.67
CA THR A 100 21.84 -0.75 -5.08
C THR A 100 21.44 0.62 -5.65
N ILE A 101 22.24 1.65 -5.43
CA ILE A 101 21.93 3.04 -5.80
C ILE A 101 21.88 3.21 -7.32
N ASN A 102 20.75 3.71 -7.83
CA ASN A 102 20.58 4.15 -9.22
C ASN A 102 19.97 5.56 -9.25
N LYS A 103 20.85 6.58 -9.30
CA LYS A 103 20.44 7.99 -9.25
C LYS A 103 19.70 8.43 -10.51
N GLU A 104 20.12 7.94 -11.67
CA GLU A 104 19.54 8.27 -12.97
C GLU A 104 18.09 7.77 -13.01
N GLU A 105 17.86 6.53 -12.64
CA GLU A 105 16.51 5.97 -12.57
C GLU A 105 15.64 6.72 -11.56
N ALA A 106 16.16 7.04 -10.38
CA ALA A 106 15.39 7.76 -9.37
C ALA A 106 14.99 9.16 -9.87
N ALA A 107 15.89 9.88 -10.55
CA ALA A 107 15.62 11.20 -11.12
C ALA A 107 14.55 11.12 -12.23
N GLU A 108 14.63 10.14 -13.14
CA GLU A 108 13.61 9.90 -14.17
C GLU A 108 12.23 9.66 -13.56
N TRP A 109 12.15 8.87 -12.47
CA TRP A 109 10.88 8.62 -11.81
C TRP A 109 10.32 9.83 -11.09
N ILE A 110 11.17 10.67 -10.48
CA ILE A 110 10.76 11.94 -9.87
C ILE A 110 10.22 12.89 -10.94
N GLU A 111 10.83 12.94 -12.13
CA GLU A 111 10.34 13.73 -13.26
C GLU A 111 8.97 13.22 -13.76
N ARG A 112 8.82 11.90 -13.94
CA ARG A 112 7.55 11.27 -14.38
C ARG A 112 6.36 11.55 -13.47
N ILE A 113 6.58 11.69 -12.16
CA ILE A 113 5.54 12.09 -11.21
C ILE A 113 5.36 13.61 -11.13
N GLY A 114 5.99 14.39 -12.04
CA GLY A 114 5.86 15.83 -12.14
C GLY A 114 6.59 16.61 -11.05
N LEU A 115 7.72 16.09 -10.57
CA LEU A 115 8.51 16.70 -9.49
C LEU A 115 9.98 16.92 -9.89
N GLY A 116 10.32 16.93 -11.18
CA GLY A 116 11.67 17.10 -11.70
C GLY A 116 12.36 18.38 -11.19
N ASP A 117 11.63 19.51 -11.14
CA ASP A 117 12.15 20.80 -10.66
C ASP A 117 12.47 20.80 -9.15
N TYR A 118 12.03 19.79 -8.40
CA TYR A 118 12.17 19.68 -6.95
C TYR A 118 13.21 18.65 -6.49
N LEU A 119 14.03 18.09 -7.39
CA LEU A 119 15.04 17.08 -7.07
C LEU A 119 15.93 17.43 -5.87
N HIS A 120 16.30 18.70 -5.78
CA HIS A 120 17.21 19.22 -4.75
C HIS A 120 16.48 19.94 -3.61
N ALA A 121 15.16 20.07 -3.67
CA ALA A 121 14.34 20.68 -2.63
C ALA A 121 14.30 19.80 -1.37
N TYR A 122 14.15 20.42 -0.22
CA TYR A 122 13.93 19.74 1.06
C TYR A 122 12.45 19.56 1.35
N PRO A 123 12.06 18.62 2.25
CA PRO A 123 10.66 18.36 2.56
C PRO A 123 9.86 19.59 3.01
N HIS A 124 10.47 20.58 3.66
CA HIS A 124 9.76 21.78 4.08
C HIS A 124 9.46 22.77 2.94
N GLU A 125 10.07 22.59 1.77
CA GLU A 125 9.88 23.45 0.59
C GLU A 125 8.79 22.92 -0.36
N ILE A 126 8.23 21.73 -0.08
CA ILE A 126 7.24 21.06 -0.95
C ILE A 126 5.90 20.85 -0.24
N SER A 127 4.80 20.77 -1.02
CA SER A 127 3.45 20.59 -0.52
C SER A 127 3.22 19.17 0.08
N GLY A 128 2.11 19.00 0.82
CA GLY A 128 1.71 17.70 1.37
C GLY A 128 1.51 16.63 0.30
N GLY A 129 0.83 16.95 -0.80
CA GLY A 129 0.64 16.03 -1.93
C GLY A 129 1.94 15.68 -2.64
N MET A 130 2.93 16.61 -2.72
CA MET A 130 4.27 16.31 -3.23
C MET A 130 5.01 15.37 -2.29
N LYS A 131 4.94 15.58 -0.98
CA LYS A 131 5.52 14.67 0.04
C LYS A 131 4.95 13.27 -0.09
N GLN A 132 3.64 13.15 -0.33
CA GLN A 132 2.96 11.88 -0.53
C GLN A 132 3.54 11.12 -1.74
N ARG A 133 3.65 11.80 -2.90
CA ARG A 133 4.23 11.22 -4.11
C ARG A 133 5.67 10.78 -3.92
N ILE A 134 6.49 11.57 -3.22
CA ILE A 134 7.89 11.22 -2.91
C ILE A 134 7.97 10.01 -1.96
N SER A 135 7.14 9.97 -0.91
CA SER A 135 7.08 8.83 0.01
C SER A 135 6.68 7.54 -0.71
N PHE A 136 5.69 7.63 -1.60
CA PHE A 136 5.26 6.53 -2.45
C PHE A 136 6.39 6.06 -3.38
N LEU A 137 7.07 6.98 -4.07
CA LEU A 137 8.19 6.64 -4.96
C LEU A 137 9.36 6.01 -4.21
N ARG A 138 9.69 6.50 -3.01
CA ARG A 138 10.71 5.89 -2.14
C ARG A 138 10.38 4.43 -1.83
N ALA A 139 9.13 4.15 -1.48
CA ALA A 139 8.69 2.79 -1.20
C ALA A 139 8.75 1.90 -2.45
N LEU A 140 8.32 2.42 -3.60
CA LEU A 140 8.28 1.70 -4.85
C LEU A 140 9.68 1.34 -5.39
N LEU A 141 10.65 2.25 -5.25
CA LEU A 141 12.04 2.04 -5.69
C LEU A 141 12.89 1.24 -4.69
N SER A 142 12.30 0.84 -3.56
CA SER A 142 12.92 -0.09 -2.63
C SER A 142 13.17 -1.46 -3.30
N PRO A 143 14.23 -2.21 -2.92
CA PRO A 143 14.55 -3.50 -3.53
C PRO A 143 13.57 -4.63 -3.16
N GLN A 144 12.83 -4.51 -2.05
CA GLN A 144 11.93 -5.55 -1.57
C GLN A 144 10.83 -5.90 -2.59
N SER A 145 10.46 -7.18 -2.67
CA SER A 145 9.45 -7.72 -3.58
C SER A 145 8.01 -7.40 -3.15
N LEU A 146 7.77 -7.25 -1.83
CA LEU A 146 6.48 -6.86 -1.27
C LEU A 146 6.46 -5.39 -0.87
N LEU A 147 5.46 -4.68 -1.36
CA LEU A 147 5.19 -3.28 -1.08
C LEU A 147 3.90 -3.16 -0.24
N CYS A 148 4.00 -2.63 0.97
CA CYS A 148 2.88 -2.36 1.87
C CYS A 148 2.63 -0.85 1.94
N LEU A 149 1.42 -0.41 1.57
CA LEU A 149 1.05 1.00 1.45
C LEU A 149 -0.14 1.32 2.35
N ASP A 150 0.03 2.28 3.26
CA ASP A 150 -1.03 2.75 4.14
C ASP A 150 -1.61 4.07 3.62
N GLU A 151 -2.79 4.00 2.99
CA GLU A 151 -3.51 5.12 2.37
C GLU A 151 -2.64 5.98 1.42
N PRO A 152 -2.04 5.37 0.39
CA PRO A 152 -0.98 6.01 -0.41
C PRO A 152 -1.42 7.24 -1.19
N PHE A 153 -2.72 7.46 -1.39
CA PHE A 153 -3.25 8.54 -2.22
C PHE A 153 -4.20 9.49 -1.46
N SER A 154 -4.32 9.35 -0.13
CA SER A 154 -5.29 10.10 0.68
C SER A 154 -5.10 11.62 0.66
N ALA A 155 -3.85 12.11 0.54
CA ALA A 155 -3.54 13.55 0.53
C ALA A 155 -3.52 14.16 -0.89
N LEU A 156 -3.96 13.42 -1.92
CA LEU A 156 -3.97 13.89 -3.30
C LEU A 156 -5.37 14.38 -3.73
N ASP A 157 -5.38 15.44 -4.54
CA ASP A 157 -6.59 15.82 -5.27
C ASP A 157 -7.00 14.73 -6.27
N GLU A 158 -8.25 14.75 -6.72
CA GLU A 158 -8.83 13.71 -7.57
C GLU A 158 -8.07 13.48 -8.88
N ILE A 159 -7.66 14.57 -9.55
CA ILE A 159 -6.94 14.50 -10.84
C ILE A 159 -5.56 13.88 -10.64
N THR A 160 -4.82 14.34 -9.64
CA THR A 160 -3.49 13.83 -9.30
C THR A 160 -3.57 12.38 -8.84
N ARG A 161 -4.57 12.03 -8.03
CA ARG A 161 -4.82 10.66 -7.57
C ARG A 161 -5.02 9.71 -8.74
N HIS A 162 -5.87 10.06 -9.70
CA HIS A 162 -6.12 9.24 -10.87
C HIS A 162 -4.85 9.04 -11.72
N LYS A 163 -4.05 10.11 -11.93
CA LYS A 163 -2.74 9.99 -12.61
C LYS A 163 -1.81 9.01 -11.88
N MET A 164 -1.78 9.06 -10.55
CA MET A 164 -0.96 8.16 -9.73
C MET A 164 -1.46 6.71 -9.77
N HIS A 165 -2.77 6.47 -9.90
CA HIS A 165 -3.32 5.12 -10.08
C HIS A 165 -2.83 4.51 -11.40
N ILE A 166 -2.97 5.22 -12.52
CA ILE A 166 -2.48 4.76 -13.83
C ILE A 166 -0.97 4.50 -13.78
N TRP A 167 -0.22 5.43 -13.16
CA TRP A 167 1.21 5.30 -13.02
C TRP A 167 1.62 4.08 -12.15
N LEU A 168 0.90 3.80 -11.06
CA LEU A 168 1.11 2.60 -10.25
C LEU A 168 0.91 1.32 -11.09
N LEU A 169 -0.15 1.24 -11.87
CA LEU A 169 -0.43 0.09 -12.73
C LEU A 169 0.65 -0.10 -13.80
N ASP A 170 1.16 0.97 -14.41
CA ASP A 170 2.26 0.90 -15.37
C ASP A 170 3.55 0.40 -14.73
N MET A 171 3.84 0.87 -13.51
CA MET A 171 5.00 0.43 -12.75
C MET A 171 4.88 -1.03 -12.32
N TRP A 172 3.70 -1.42 -11.85
CA TRP A 172 3.43 -2.79 -11.44
C TRP A 172 3.64 -3.77 -12.60
N LYS A 173 3.15 -3.44 -13.83
CA LYS A 173 3.40 -4.23 -15.04
C LYS A 173 4.89 -4.43 -15.33
N LYS A 174 5.71 -3.40 -15.11
CA LYS A 174 7.15 -3.43 -15.40
C LYS A 174 7.96 -4.18 -14.36
N ARG A 175 7.62 -4.02 -13.07
CA ARG A 175 8.41 -4.53 -11.94
C ARG A 175 7.84 -5.77 -11.29
N GLN A 176 6.57 -6.10 -11.56
CA GLN A 176 5.85 -7.27 -11.03
C GLN A 176 5.96 -7.43 -9.50
N LYS A 177 6.03 -6.30 -8.76
CA LYS A 177 6.02 -6.34 -7.30
C LYS A 177 4.67 -6.77 -6.78
N SER A 178 4.67 -7.49 -5.67
CA SER A 178 3.44 -7.75 -4.90
C SER A 178 3.10 -6.52 -4.07
N ILE A 179 1.82 -6.17 -4.01
CA ILE A 179 1.35 -4.95 -3.33
C ILE A 179 0.21 -5.30 -2.39
N LEU A 180 0.34 -4.91 -1.12
CA LEU A 180 -0.75 -4.88 -0.16
C LEU A 180 -1.00 -3.42 0.23
N PHE A 181 -2.17 -2.87 -0.09
CA PHE A 181 -2.44 -1.47 0.23
C PHE A 181 -3.75 -1.30 0.99
N ILE A 182 -3.75 -0.32 1.87
CA ILE A 182 -4.94 0.12 2.61
C ILE A 182 -5.57 1.28 1.87
N THR A 183 -6.89 1.22 1.74
CA THR A 183 -7.70 2.36 1.33
C THR A 183 -9.06 2.33 2.03
N HIS A 184 -9.70 3.48 2.13
CA HIS A 184 -11.11 3.62 2.52
C HIS A 184 -12.02 3.94 1.31
N GLN A 185 -11.44 4.02 0.10
CA GLN A 185 -12.15 4.32 -1.13
C GLN A 185 -12.42 3.04 -1.93
N ILE A 186 -13.71 2.74 -2.12
CA ILE A 186 -14.15 1.55 -2.87
C ILE A 186 -13.66 1.59 -4.32
N ASP A 187 -13.77 2.77 -4.96
CA ASP A 187 -13.38 2.95 -6.36
C ASP A 187 -11.89 2.71 -6.57
N GLU A 188 -11.05 3.13 -5.61
CA GLU A 188 -9.62 2.87 -5.62
C GLU A 188 -9.29 1.38 -5.48
N ALA A 189 -9.95 0.70 -4.52
CA ALA A 189 -9.78 -0.73 -4.33
C ALA A 189 -10.16 -1.52 -5.59
N LEU A 190 -11.32 -1.22 -6.20
CA LEU A 190 -11.78 -1.84 -7.42
C LEU A 190 -10.90 -1.53 -8.63
N PHE A 191 -10.38 -0.29 -8.71
CA PHE A 191 -9.59 0.14 -9.85
C PHE A 191 -8.16 -0.41 -9.82
N LEU A 192 -7.58 -0.66 -8.64
CA LEU A 192 -6.17 -1.07 -8.52
C LEU A 192 -6.00 -2.56 -8.22
N ALA A 193 -6.83 -3.13 -7.33
CA ALA A 193 -6.58 -4.45 -6.79
C ALA A 193 -7.03 -5.59 -7.71
N ASN A 194 -6.37 -6.73 -7.60
CA ASN A 194 -6.81 -8.01 -8.15
C ASN A 194 -7.78 -8.70 -7.18
N ARG A 195 -7.58 -8.46 -5.86
CA ARG A 195 -8.35 -9.03 -4.76
C ARG A 195 -8.51 -7.99 -3.66
N ILE A 196 -9.65 -8.01 -2.99
CA ILE A 196 -9.99 -7.11 -1.89
C ILE A 196 -10.35 -7.94 -0.67
N TYR A 197 -9.69 -7.67 0.46
CA TYR A 197 -10.12 -8.14 1.78
C TYR A 197 -10.91 -7.04 2.48
N VAL A 198 -12.10 -7.38 2.97
CA VAL A 198 -12.95 -6.46 3.73
C VAL A 198 -12.83 -6.80 5.21
N LEU A 199 -12.41 -5.83 6.02
CA LEU A 199 -12.33 -5.96 7.47
C LEU A 199 -13.60 -5.45 8.15
N SER A 200 -13.95 -6.11 9.27
CA SER A 200 -14.98 -5.63 10.20
C SER A 200 -14.50 -4.44 11.04
N ASP A 201 -15.40 -3.91 11.89
CA ASP A 201 -15.03 -3.09 13.06
C ASP A 201 -14.18 -3.89 14.05
N ARG A 202 -13.65 -3.21 15.08
CA ARG A 202 -12.85 -3.85 16.15
C ARG A 202 -13.67 -4.74 17.06
N PRO A 203 -13.13 -5.91 17.41
CA PRO A 203 -11.90 -6.52 16.92
C PRO A 203 -12.04 -6.93 15.46
N ALA A 204 -11.06 -6.54 14.63
CA ALA A 204 -11.15 -6.79 13.19
C ALA A 204 -10.98 -8.27 12.85
N ILE A 205 -11.90 -8.77 12.03
CA ILE A 205 -11.83 -10.05 11.33
C ILE A 205 -11.94 -9.79 9.82
N ILE A 206 -11.59 -10.76 9.00
CA ILE A 206 -11.90 -10.72 7.57
C ILE A 206 -13.39 -11.06 7.39
N LYS A 207 -14.20 -10.09 6.96
CA LYS A 207 -15.64 -10.28 6.66
C LYS A 207 -15.83 -10.94 5.30
N ALA A 208 -15.02 -10.55 4.33
CA ALA A 208 -15.13 -11.05 2.96
C ALA A 208 -13.78 -10.97 2.24
N GLU A 209 -13.57 -11.89 1.31
CA GLU A 209 -12.54 -11.89 0.29
C GLU A 209 -13.21 -11.83 -1.08
N ILE A 210 -12.84 -10.85 -1.90
CA ILE A 210 -13.49 -10.56 -3.17
C ILE A 210 -12.45 -10.56 -4.28
N GLN A 211 -12.64 -11.41 -5.27
CA GLN A 211 -11.88 -11.34 -6.52
C GLN A 211 -12.45 -10.20 -7.37
N VAL A 212 -11.59 -9.28 -7.78
CA VAL A 212 -12.01 -8.16 -8.63
C VAL A 212 -12.22 -8.66 -10.07
N PRO A 213 -13.43 -8.53 -10.64
CA PRO A 213 -13.78 -9.18 -11.92
C PRO A 213 -13.23 -8.45 -13.15
N PHE A 214 -12.34 -7.46 -12.95
CA PHE A 214 -11.84 -6.62 -14.05
C PHE A 214 -10.48 -7.11 -14.57
N PRO A 215 -10.18 -6.89 -15.86
CA PRO A 215 -8.89 -7.26 -16.45
C PRO A 215 -7.74 -6.51 -15.77
N LYS A 216 -6.52 -7.05 -15.90
CA LYS A 216 -5.30 -6.38 -15.37
C LYS A 216 -5.00 -5.05 -16.07
N GLU A 217 -5.42 -4.90 -17.32
CA GLU A 217 -5.32 -3.65 -18.06
C GLU A 217 -6.57 -2.81 -17.82
N ARG A 218 -6.40 -1.80 -16.98
CA ARG A 218 -7.49 -0.92 -16.56
C ARG A 218 -7.25 0.47 -17.10
N THR A 219 -8.28 1.00 -17.72
CA THR A 219 -8.29 2.33 -18.27
C THR A 219 -9.36 3.17 -17.58
N LYS A 220 -9.36 4.48 -17.81
CA LYS A 220 -10.30 5.40 -17.17
C LYS A 220 -11.76 5.08 -17.50
N GLU A 221 -11.99 4.56 -18.69
CA GLU A 221 -13.33 4.18 -19.18
C GLU A 221 -13.97 3.09 -18.30
N LEU A 222 -13.17 2.26 -17.62
CA LEU A 222 -13.67 1.25 -16.69
C LEU A 222 -14.56 1.85 -15.60
N LEU A 223 -14.23 3.04 -15.09
CA LEU A 223 -14.98 3.72 -14.03
C LEU A 223 -16.40 4.12 -14.45
N GLU A 224 -16.66 4.20 -15.75
CA GLU A 224 -17.94 4.60 -16.34
C GLU A 224 -18.82 3.40 -16.76
N THR A 225 -18.35 2.17 -16.52
CA THR A 225 -19.07 0.95 -16.92
C THR A 225 -20.11 0.54 -15.88
N GLU A 226 -21.17 -0.12 -16.35
CA GLU A 226 -22.22 -0.67 -15.49
C GLU A 226 -21.67 -1.75 -14.57
N GLU A 227 -20.74 -2.57 -15.06
CA GLU A 227 -20.08 -3.62 -14.26
C GLU A 227 -19.29 -3.04 -13.08
N PHE A 228 -18.62 -1.89 -13.28
CA PHE A 228 -17.92 -1.20 -12.20
C PHE A 228 -18.91 -0.66 -11.15
N PHE A 229 -20.02 -0.07 -11.59
CA PHE A 229 -21.06 0.42 -10.70
C PHE A 229 -21.69 -0.70 -9.87
N GLN A 230 -21.96 -1.85 -10.46
CA GLN A 230 -22.50 -3.02 -9.76
C GLN A 230 -21.50 -3.55 -8.72
N ALA A 231 -20.23 -3.71 -9.06
CA ALA A 231 -19.19 -4.14 -8.13
C ALA A 231 -19.02 -3.15 -6.96
N ARG A 232 -19.07 -1.84 -7.26
CA ARG A 232 -19.04 -0.78 -6.25
C ARG A 232 -20.21 -0.88 -5.27
N THR A 233 -21.43 -1.11 -5.78
CA THR A 233 -22.63 -1.25 -4.96
C THR A 233 -22.56 -2.47 -4.06
N GLN A 234 -22.06 -3.61 -4.58
CA GLN A 234 -21.85 -4.82 -3.78
C GLN A 234 -20.88 -4.60 -2.62
N LEU A 235 -19.73 -3.96 -2.90
CA LEU A 235 -18.75 -3.63 -1.85
C LEU A 235 -19.29 -2.66 -0.81
N LEU A 236 -20.06 -1.66 -1.25
CA LEU A 236 -20.68 -0.69 -0.33
C LEU A 236 -21.63 -1.42 0.63
N ASN A 237 -22.49 -2.32 0.14
CA ASN A 237 -23.41 -3.10 0.98
C ASN A 237 -22.65 -3.94 2.01
N LEU A 238 -21.57 -4.62 1.60
CA LEU A 238 -20.72 -5.41 2.51
C LEU A 238 -20.06 -4.58 3.61
N LEU A 239 -19.75 -3.31 3.34
CA LEU A 239 -19.17 -2.40 4.33
C LEU A 239 -20.22 -1.84 5.30
N MET A 240 -21.50 -1.80 4.89
CA MET A 240 -22.60 -1.27 5.71
C MET A 240 -23.25 -2.34 6.61
N GLU A 241 -23.07 -3.61 6.35
CA GLU A 241 -23.44 -4.74 7.20
C GLU A 241 -22.50 -4.92 8.41
#